data_2332b75401ce0c5cdcf9b5423d0deee1
#
_entry.id   2332b75401ce0c5cdcf9b5423d0deee1
#
_cell.length_a   1.000
_cell.length_b   1.000
_cell.length_c   1.000
_cell.angle_alpha   90.00
_cell.angle_beta   90.00
_cell.angle_gamma   90.00
#
_symmetry.space_group_name_H-M   'P 1'
#
loop_
_entity.id
_entity.type
_entity.pdbx_description
1 polymer ?
#
loop_
_entity_poly.entity_id
_entity_poly.type
_entity_poly.pdbx_seq_one_letter_code
_entity_poly.pdbx_strand_id
1 'polypeptide(L)'
;MSANYTLLAGAEEDLRDIIRYTRKHWGTAQTRSYVAKMQRGIEAMAAGQGLVRDMSALYPGLRMVKCEHHYIFCLPQNDAPALVVAIFHEKMNLMTRLADRLK
;
A
#
# COMPACT_ATOMS: atom_id res chain seq x y z
N MET A 1 15.88 3.47 -13.26
CA MET A 1 15.36 2.17 -12.82
C MET A 1 13.85 2.24 -12.73
N SER A 2 13.15 1.37 -13.42
CA SER A 2 11.70 1.38 -13.40
C SER A 2 11.19 0.79 -12.10
N ALA A 3 10.13 1.37 -11.57
CA ALA A 3 9.45 0.83 -10.39
C ALA A 3 8.72 -0.46 -10.76
N ASN A 4 8.67 -1.40 -9.83
CA ASN A 4 7.94 -2.65 -9.99
C ASN A 4 6.45 -2.47 -9.69
N TYR A 5 6.02 -1.26 -9.41
CA TYR A 5 4.64 -0.97 -9.04
C TYR A 5 4.23 0.42 -9.49
N THR A 6 2.90 0.62 -9.58
CA THR A 6 2.29 1.91 -9.87
C THR A 6 1.23 2.17 -8.81
N LEU A 7 1.21 3.38 -8.25
CA LEU A 7 0.15 3.79 -7.32
C LEU A 7 -1.05 4.26 -8.14
N LEU A 8 -2.21 3.66 -7.91
CA LEU A 8 -3.45 4.20 -8.45
C LEU A 8 -3.79 5.51 -7.73
N ALA A 9 -4.67 6.31 -8.33
CA ALA A 9 -4.98 7.65 -7.80
C ALA A 9 -5.40 7.63 -6.33
N GLY A 10 -6.23 6.67 -5.92
CA GLY A 10 -6.65 6.54 -4.53
C GLY A 10 -5.51 6.23 -3.58
N ALA A 11 -4.58 5.36 -4.02
CA ALA A 11 -3.41 5.02 -3.22
C ALA A 11 -2.45 6.20 -3.11
N GLU A 12 -2.33 7.01 -4.18
CA GLU A 12 -1.53 8.24 -4.12
C GLU A 12 -2.09 9.20 -3.08
N GLU A 13 -3.41 9.37 -3.04
CA GLU A 13 -4.05 10.21 -2.03
C GLU A 13 -3.83 9.66 -0.63
N ASP A 14 -3.96 8.34 -0.46
CA ASP A 14 -3.69 7.69 0.81
C ASP A 14 -2.28 8.03 1.28
N LEU A 15 -1.30 7.91 0.40
CA LEU A 15 0.10 8.18 0.73
C LEU A 15 0.32 9.65 1.08
N ARG A 16 -0.29 10.58 0.34
CA ARG A 16 -0.20 12.00 0.65
C ARG A 16 -0.75 12.31 2.04
N ASP A 17 -1.87 11.71 2.40
CA ASP A 17 -2.48 11.90 3.70
C ASP A 17 -1.59 11.33 4.82
N ILE A 18 -0.98 10.18 4.58
CA ILE A 18 -0.03 9.56 5.51
C ILE A 18 1.17 10.48 5.72
N ILE A 19 1.73 11.02 4.65
CA ILE A 19 2.87 11.92 4.72
C ILE A 19 2.51 13.19 5.49
N ARG A 20 1.35 13.77 5.21
CA ARG A 20 0.89 14.99 5.87
C ARG A 20 0.71 14.74 7.37
N TYR A 21 0.05 13.66 7.74
CA TYR A 21 -0.19 13.30 9.14
C TYR A 21 1.12 13.02 9.87
N THR A 22 2.00 12.23 9.28
CA THR A 22 3.26 11.84 9.90
C THR A 22 4.16 13.04 10.11
N ARG A 23 4.24 13.93 9.11
CA ARG A 23 5.06 15.14 9.22
C ARG A 23 4.56 16.05 10.32
N LYS A 24 3.24 16.21 10.42
CA LYS A 24 2.62 17.06 11.44
C LYS A 24 2.88 16.53 12.86
N HIS A 25 2.84 15.24 13.06
CA HIS A 25 2.91 14.63 14.39
C HIS A 25 4.33 14.18 14.79
N TRP A 26 5.19 13.87 13.82
CA TRP A 26 6.47 13.22 14.08
C TRP A 26 7.66 13.91 13.41
N GLY A 27 7.43 14.90 12.53
CA GLY A 27 8.48 15.65 11.86
C GLY A 27 8.99 15.02 10.59
N THR A 28 9.85 15.76 9.89
CA THR A 28 10.31 15.41 8.54
C THR A 28 11.19 14.16 8.51
N ALA A 29 12.11 14.03 9.46
CA ALA A 29 13.04 12.88 9.48
C ALA A 29 12.29 11.57 9.68
N GLN A 30 11.33 11.55 10.61
CA GLN A 30 10.50 10.38 10.88
C GLN A 30 9.65 10.03 9.66
N THR A 31 9.11 11.04 8.99
CA THR A 31 8.30 10.85 7.78
C THR A 31 9.11 10.19 6.68
N ARG A 32 10.34 10.66 6.43
CA ARG A 32 11.21 10.06 5.42
C ARG A 32 11.51 8.60 5.72
N SER A 33 11.80 8.31 6.98
CA SER A 33 12.08 6.94 7.42
C SER A 33 10.86 6.03 7.19
N TYR A 34 9.69 6.51 7.55
CA TYR A 34 8.45 5.75 7.42
C TYR A 34 8.12 5.47 5.95
N VAL A 35 8.20 6.49 5.11
CA VAL A 35 7.93 6.35 3.68
C VAL A 35 8.92 5.38 3.02
N ALA A 36 10.19 5.46 3.41
CA ALA A 36 11.20 4.54 2.88
C ALA A 36 10.87 3.08 3.23
N LYS A 37 10.42 2.83 4.46
CA LYS A 37 10.01 1.47 4.87
C LYS A 37 8.81 1.00 4.06
N MET A 38 7.82 1.88 3.83
CA MET A 38 6.65 1.54 3.04
C MET A 38 7.03 1.22 1.59
N GLN A 39 7.91 2.01 1.01
CA GLN A 39 8.38 1.76 -0.36
C GLN A 39 9.06 0.40 -0.47
N ARG A 40 9.90 0.05 0.49
CA ARG A 40 10.55 -1.27 0.51
C ARG A 40 9.53 -2.40 0.64
N GLY A 41 8.49 -2.20 1.46
CA GLY A 41 7.42 -3.17 1.61
C GLY A 41 6.63 -3.38 0.32
N ILE A 42 6.32 -2.30 -0.38
CA ILE A 42 5.61 -2.35 -1.66
C ILE A 42 6.48 -3.05 -2.71
N GLU A 43 7.75 -2.70 -2.78
CA GLU A 43 8.68 -3.31 -3.75
C GLU A 43 8.82 -4.81 -3.50
N ALA A 44 8.94 -5.22 -2.25
CA ALA A 44 9.03 -6.64 -1.89
C ALA A 44 7.75 -7.38 -2.30
N MET A 45 6.59 -6.79 -2.03
CA MET A 45 5.31 -7.38 -2.41
C MET A 45 5.18 -7.51 -3.93
N ALA A 46 5.59 -6.48 -4.66
CA ALA A 46 5.55 -6.48 -6.13
C ALA A 46 6.47 -7.55 -6.71
N ALA A 47 7.56 -7.86 -6.02
CA ALA A 47 8.51 -8.90 -6.41
C ALA A 47 8.09 -10.30 -5.93
N GLY A 48 6.95 -10.41 -5.26
CA GLY A 48 6.47 -11.69 -4.73
C GLY A 48 7.20 -12.14 -3.48
N GLN A 49 7.85 -11.23 -2.78
CA GLN A 49 8.62 -11.52 -1.57
C GLN A 49 7.87 -11.05 -0.33
N GLY A 50 8.27 -11.58 0.83
CA GLY A 50 7.73 -11.18 2.11
C GLY A 50 6.45 -11.92 2.49
N LEU A 51 5.84 -11.46 3.59
CA LEU A 51 4.61 -12.06 4.12
C LEU A 51 3.40 -11.41 3.46
N VAL A 52 3.02 -11.96 2.33
CA VAL A 52 1.90 -11.46 1.54
C VAL A 52 0.67 -12.34 1.78
N ARG A 53 -0.45 -11.70 2.14
CA ARG A 53 -1.71 -12.41 2.34
C ARG A 53 -2.54 -12.38 1.06
N ASP A 54 -3.06 -13.55 0.67
CA ASP A 54 -3.96 -13.67 -0.46
C ASP A 54 -5.35 -13.16 -0.07
N MET A 55 -5.85 -12.18 -0.81
CA MET A 55 -7.16 -11.57 -0.59
C MET A 55 -8.09 -11.81 -1.79
N SER A 56 -7.85 -12.89 -2.53
CA SER A 56 -8.62 -13.20 -3.75
C SER A 56 -10.11 -13.41 -3.50
N ALA A 57 -10.50 -13.74 -2.26
CA ALA A 57 -11.90 -13.85 -1.90
C ALA A 57 -12.65 -12.52 -2.02
N LEU A 58 -11.95 -11.40 -1.88
CA LEU A 58 -12.56 -10.07 -2.01
C LEU A 58 -12.49 -9.53 -3.42
N TYR A 59 -11.41 -9.83 -4.12
CA TYR A 59 -11.22 -9.40 -5.50
C TYR A 59 -10.15 -10.29 -6.13
N PRO A 60 -10.39 -10.85 -7.34
CA PRO A 60 -9.44 -11.79 -7.95
C PRO A 60 -8.03 -11.22 -8.04
N GLY A 61 -7.07 -11.95 -7.50
CA GLY A 61 -5.67 -11.58 -7.53
C GLY A 61 -5.22 -10.57 -6.49
N LEU A 62 -6.14 -10.06 -5.67
CA LEU A 62 -5.79 -9.04 -4.68
C LEU A 62 -4.86 -9.61 -3.61
N ARG A 63 -3.85 -8.86 -3.26
CA ARG A 63 -2.88 -9.20 -2.21
C ARG A 63 -2.73 -8.07 -1.22
N MET A 64 -2.38 -8.44 0.02
CA MET A 64 -2.19 -7.48 1.10
C MET A 64 -0.91 -7.77 1.85
N VAL A 65 -0.19 -6.71 2.23
CA VAL A 65 0.95 -6.82 3.11
C VAL A 65 0.83 -5.76 4.20
N LYS A 66 1.26 -6.10 5.41
CA LYS A 66 1.33 -5.12 6.49
C LYS A 66 2.73 -4.53 6.52
N CYS A 67 2.81 -3.21 6.53
CA CYS A 67 4.05 -2.48 6.68
C CYS A 67 3.87 -1.47 7.80
N GLU A 68 4.57 -1.68 8.92
CA GLU A 68 4.45 -0.86 10.12
C GLU A 68 2.98 -0.82 10.58
N HIS A 69 2.33 0.33 10.54
CA HIS A 69 0.94 0.50 11.00
C HIS A 69 -0.05 0.60 9.85
N HIS A 70 0.37 0.22 8.64
CA HIS A 70 -0.48 0.33 7.46
C HIS A 70 -0.57 -1.00 6.73
N TYR A 71 -1.73 -1.22 6.10
CA TYR A 71 -1.94 -2.34 5.17
C TYR A 71 -1.91 -1.82 3.76
N ILE A 72 -1.14 -2.48 2.92
CA ILE A 72 -0.97 -2.12 1.51
C ILE A 72 -1.64 -3.19 0.67
N PHE A 73 -2.55 -2.77 -0.21
CA PHE A 73 -3.29 -3.67 -1.09
C PHE A 73 -2.82 -3.49 -2.52
N CYS A 74 -2.51 -4.59 -3.20
CA CYS A 74 -2.08 -4.50 -4.59
C CYS A 74 -2.63 -5.61 -5.45
N LEU A 75 -2.63 -5.35 -6.76
CA LEU A 75 -3.02 -6.28 -7.80
C LEU A 75 -1.80 -6.51 -8.70
N PRO A 76 -1.15 -7.68 -8.61
CA PRO A 76 -0.07 -8.00 -9.55
C PRO A 76 -0.59 -8.08 -10.98
N GLN A 77 0.24 -7.70 -11.93
CA GLN A 77 -0.08 -7.78 -13.34
C GLN A 77 0.98 -8.60 -14.08
N ASN A 78 0.56 -9.29 -15.14
CA ASN A 78 1.50 -9.98 -16.01
C ASN A 78 2.18 -8.94 -16.91
N ASP A 79 3.52 -8.99 -16.97
CA ASP A 79 4.32 -8.14 -17.86
C ASP A 79 4.10 -6.64 -17.65
N ALA A 80 3.65 -6.24 -16.46
CA ALA A 80 3.42 -4.84 -16.12
C ALA A 80 3.63 -4.64 -14.62
N PRO A 81 3.92 -3.40 -14.18
CA PRO A 81 4.08 -3.13 -12.75
C PRO A 81 2.80 -3.45 -11.98
N ALA A 82 2.95 -3.96 -10.76
CA ALA A 82 1.82 -4.21 -9.88
C ALA A 82 1.08 -2.91 -9.59
N LEU A 83 -0.26 -2.99 -9.44
CA LEU A 83 -1.09 -1.83 -9.13
C LEU A 83 -1.30 -1.76 -7.62
N VAL A 84 -0.87 -0.67 -6.99
CA VAL A 84 -1.18 -0.43 -5.58
C VAL A 84 -2.54 0.27 -5.52
N VAL A 85 -3.51 -0.42 -4.93
CA VAL A 85 -4.91 0.01 -4.92
C VAL A 85 -5.21 0.90 -3.73
N ALA A 86 -4.65 0.58 -2.56
CA ALA A 86 -4.97 1.28 -1.32
C ALA A 86 -3.85 1.11 -0.30
N ILE A 87 -3.71 2.11 0.58
CA ILE A 87 -2.82 2.07 1.73
C ILE A 87 -3.64 2.56 2.93
N PHE A 88 -4.04 1.64 3.80
CA PHE A 88 -4.95 1.95 4.91
C PHE A 88 -4.28 1.74 6.26
N HIS A 89 -4.57 2.64 7.20
CA HIS A 89 -4.09 2.50 8.57
C HIS A 89 -4.75 1.28 9.24
N GLU A 90 -4.01 0.59 10.10
CA GLU A 90 -4.50 -0.63 10.77
C GLU A 90 -5.76 -0.42 11.62
N LYS A 91 -6.00 0.83 12.05
CA LYS A 91 -7.16 1.16 12.88
C LYS A 91 -8.41 1.54 12.08
N MET A 92 -8.29 1.60 10.75
CA MET A 92 -9.46 1.84 9.89
C MET A 92 -10.32 0.60 9.80
N ASN A 93 -11.59 0.78 9.44
CA ASN A 93 -12.43 -0.35 9.08
C ASN A 93 -12.02 -0.81 7.68
N LEU A 94 -11.07 -1.74 7.62
CA LEU A 94 -10.41 -2.13 6.39
C LEU A 94 -11.38 -2.71 5.36
N MET A 95 -12.29 -3.57 5.81
CA MET A 95 -13.21 -4.25 4.90
C MET A 95 -14.16 -3.27 4.23
N THR A 96 -14.73 -2.35 4.98
CA THR A 96 -15.63 -1.33 4.43
C THR A 96 -14.88 -0.40 3.48
N ARG A 97 -13.71 0.08 3.89
CA ARG A 97 -12.91 0.98 3.05
C ARG A 97 -12.47 0.33 1.77
N LEU A 98 -12.04 -0.94 1.87
CA LEU A 98 -11.57 -1.68 0.71
C LEU A 98 -12.71 -1.97 -0.27
N ALA A 99 -13.88 -2.36 0.24
CA ALA A 99 -15.06 -2.61 -0.60
C ALA A 99 -15.44 -1.36 -1.39
N ASP A 100 -15.41 -0.18 -0.74
CA ASP A 100 -15.69 1.08 -1.43
C ASP A 100 -14.64 1.40 -2.50
N ARG A 101 -13.38 1.12 -2.22
CA ARG A 101 -12.28 1.38 -3.16
C ARG A 101 -12.35 0.48 -4.39
N LEU A 102 -12.82 -0.75 -4.21
CA LEU A 102 -12.88 -1.75 -5.29
C LEU A 102 -14.14 -1.64 -6.16
N LYS A 103 -15.03 -0.73 -5.86
CA LYS A 103 -16.23 -0.50 -6.70
C LYS A 103 -15.86 0.03 -8.08
#